data_b5c423cd613fd77098e87fd80b58fb3f
#
_entry.id   b5c423cd613fd77098e87fd80b58fb3f
#
_cell.length_a   1.000
_cell.length_b   1.000
_cell.length_c   1.000
_cell.angle_alpha   90.00
_cell.angle_beta   90.00
_cell.angle_gamma   90.00
#
_symmetry.space_group_name_H-M   'P 1'
#
loop_
_entity.id
_entity.type
_entity.pdbx_description
1 polymer ?
#
loop_
_entity_poly.entity_id
_entity_poly.type
_entity_poly.pdbx_seq_one_letter_code
_entity_poly.pdbx_strand_id
1 'polypeptide(L)'
;WARAKCAAEQAHPGMRNEVLYALLAGAVLVFWMVGAYNRLVRHRNEIGNAFAQIDVQFKRRHDLVPNLVETAKAAAASETTILTNVTNARAAATSINVRTEDLSDPATFEKFQNAQNQLTQALGQLRTVVENYPQLQSQARFADLMAQLEGTENRINVARTRYNEAVQDYNTTI
;
A
#
# COMPACT_ATOMS: atom_id res chain seq x y z
N TRP A 1 64.15 -33.14 26.26
CA TRP A 1 63.50 -32.78 24.98
C TRP A 1 62.34 -33.73 24.60
N ALA A 2 62.38 -34.98 24.95
CA ALA A 2 61.32 -35.96 24.65
C ALA A 2 60.03 -35.79 25.52
N ARG A 3 60.14 -35.24 26.73
CA ARG A 3 58.95 -35.05 27.62
C ARG A 3 58.08 -33.84 27.26
N ALA A 4 58.59 -32.91 26.52
CA ALA A 4 57.81 -31.73 26.07
C ALA A 4 56.94 -32.03 24.82
N LYS A 5 57.28 -33.04 24.03
CA LYS A 5 56.48 -33.48 22.88
C LYS A 5 55.26 -34.34 23.25
N CYS A 6 55.34 -35.09 24.36
CA CYS A 6 54.19 -35.90 24.83
C CYS A 6 53.06 -35.08 25.48
N ALA A 7 53.37 -33.88 25.99
CA ALA A 7 52.34 -33.03 26.61
C ALA A 7 51.50 -32.25 25.59
N ALA A 8 51.99 -32.07 24.36
CA ALA A 8 51.25 -31.39 23.31
C ALA A 8 50.29 -32.31 22.51
N GLU A 9 50.46 -33.62 22.68
CA GLU A 9 49.69 -34.64 21.94
C GLU A 9 48.46 -35.17 22.70
N GLN A 10 48.27 -34.73 23.93
CA GLN A 10 47.07 -35.06 24.76
C GLN A 10 46.05 -33.94 24.80
N ALA A 11 45.93 -33.14 23.75
CA ALA A 11 44.75 -32.30 23.58
C ALA A 11 43.53 -33.23 23.35
N HIS A 12 42.72 -33.40 24.39
CA HIS A 12 41.58 -34.30 24.44
C HIS A 12 40.78 -34.24 23.14
N PRO A 13 40.59 -35.40 22.43
CA PRO A 13 39.80 -35.46 21.18
C PRO A 13 38.36 -34.97 21.40
N GLY A 14 37.85 -35.03 22.64
CA GLY A 14 36.56 -34.49 23.05
C GLY A 14 36.44 -32.98 22.88
N MET A 15 37.44 -32.19 23.31
CA MET A 15 37.40 -30.72 23.20
C MET A 15 37.34 -30.20 21.75
N ARG A 16 37.98 -30.88 20.82
CA ARG A 16 37.95 -30.52 19.38
C ARG A 16 36.56 -30.72 18.80
N ASN A 17 35.89 -31.81 19.19
CA ASN A 17 34.55 -32.11 18.72
C ASN A 17 33.51 -31.16 19.30
N GLU A 18 33.63 -30.79 20.60
CA GLU A 18 32.79 -29.80 21.24
C GLU A 18 32.88 -28.40 20.57
N VAL A 19 34.09 -27.95 20.28
CA VAL A 19 34.32 -26.71 19.55
C VAL A 19 33.75 -26.77 18.14
N LEU A 20 33.91 -27.92 17.44
CA LEU A 20 33.34 -28.08 16.10
C LEU A 20 31.81 -28.05 16.12
N TYR A 21 31.18 -28.75 17.10
CA TYR A 21 29.73 -28.70 17.24
C TYR A 21 29.21 -27.28 17.60
N ALA A 22 29.94 -26.55 18.45
CA ALA A 22 29.59 -25.17 18.77
C ALA A 22 29.68 -24.24 17.53
N LEU A 23 30.71 -24.42 16.70
CA LEU A 23 30.87 -23.65 15.46
C LEU A 23 29.77 -24.00 14.44
N LEU A 24 29.42 -25.29 14.29
CA LEU A 24 28.33 -25.74 13.41
C LEU A 24 26.98 -25.20 13.89
N ALA A 25 26.69 -25.25 15.20
CA ALA A 25 25.48 -24.70 15.78
C ALA A 25 25.41 -23.18 15.56
N GLY A 26 26.54 -22.48 15.74
CA GLY A 26 26.63 -21.04 15.45
C GLY A 26 26.39 -20.72 13.99
N ALA A 27 26.96 -21.50 13.06
CA ALA A 27 26.75 -21.33 11.61
C ALA A 27 25.26 -21.56 11.23
N VAL A 28 24.62 -22.57 11.80
CA VAL A 28 23.18 -22.84 11.57
C VAL A 28 22.32 -21.69 12.09
N LEU A 29 22.62 -21.16 13.27
CA LEU A 29 21.91 -20.01 13.84
C LEU A 29 22.04 -18.76 12.97
N VAL A 30 23.25 -18.47 12.49
CA VAL A 30 23.48 -17.33 11.59
C VAL A 30 22.71 -17.51 10.29
N PHE A 31 22.79 -18.70 9.69
CA PHE A 31 22.05 -18.99 8.46
C PHE A 31 20.53 -18.87 8.64
N TRP A 32 20.00 -19.35 9.76
CA TRP A 32 18.59 -19.22 10.11
C TRP A 32 18.19 -17.73 10.31
N MET A 33 19.04 -16.97 11.02
CA MET A 33 18.82 -15.53 11.26
C MET A 33 18.80 -14.73 9.95
N VAL A 34 19.75 -15.00 9.05
CA VAL A 34 19.77 -14.38 7.72
C VAL A 34 18.53 -14.74 6.91
N GLY A 35 18.11 -16.01 6.97
CA GLY A 35 16.88 -16.47 6.32
C GLY A 35 15.63 -15.76 6.84
N ALA A 36 15.50 -15.62 8.16
CA ALA A 36 14.41 -14.91 8.80
C ALA A 36 14.42 -13.42 8.44
N TYR A 37 15.58 -12.76 8.48
CA TYR A 37 15.74 -11.37 8.06
C TYR A 37 15.34 -11.13 6.61
N ASN A 38 15.81 -11.99 5.70
CA ASN A 38 15.49 -11.87 4.28
C ASN A 38 13.98 -12.06 4.02
N ARG A 39 13.31 -12.94 4.77
CA ARG A 39 11.86 -13.13 4.69
C ARG A 39 11.13 -11.87 5.13
N LEU A 40 11.53 -11.28 6.25
CA LEU A 40 10.93 -10.05 6.78
C LEU A 40 11.09 -8.87 5.80
N VAL A 41 12.29 -8.69 5.23
CA VAL A 41 12.55 -7.67 4.21
C VAL A 41 11.69 -7.87 2.97
N ARG A 42 11.48 -9.12 2.55
CA ARG A 42 10.61 -9.44 1.40
C ARG A 42 9.18 -9.00 1.65
N HIS A 43 8.58 -9.40 2.77
CA HIS A 43 7.20 -9.01 3.09
C HIS A 43 7.04 -7.50 3.26
N ARG A 44 8.02 -6.81 3.84
CA ARG A 44 8.04 -5.34 3.90
C ARG A 44 8.00 -4.72 2.49
N ASN A 45 8.77 -5.24 1.56
CA ASN A 45 8.78 -4.76 0.18
C ASN A 45 7.46 -5.07 -0.53
N GLU A 46 6.82 -6.20 -0.24
CA GLU A 46 5.49 -6.57 -0.77
C GLU A 46 4.42 -5.58 -0.33
N ILE A 47 4.43 -5.13 0.93
CA ILE A 47 3.55 -4.06 1.42
C ILE A 47 3.77 -2.77 0.63
N GLY A 48 5.02 -2.35 0.45
CA GLY A 48 5.35 -1.15 -0.32
C GLY A 48 4.88 -1.23 -1.78
N ASN A 49 5.04 -2.37 -2.42
CA ASN A 49 4.59 -2.60 -3.79
C ASN A 49 3.06 -2.61 -3.90
N ALA A 50 2.38 -3.23 -2.95
CA ALA A 50 0.92 -3.26 -2.90
C ALA A 50 0.35 -1.84 -2.67
N PHE A 51 0.97 -1.05 -1.79
CA PHE A 51 0.58 0.35 -1.59
C PHE A 51 0.81 1.21 -2.84
N ALA A 52 1.94 1.04 -3.53
CA ALA A 52 2.20 1.76 -4.78
C ALA A 52 1.13 1.50 -5.84
N GLN A 53 0.57 0.28 -5.90
CA GLN A 53 -0.54 -0.03 -6.81
C GLN A 53 -1.82 0.73 -6.43
N ILE A 54 -2.11 0.91 -5.12
CA ILE A 54 -3.23 1.73 -4.65
C ILE A 54 -3.02 3.19 -5.05
N ASP A 55 -1.83 3.74 -4.81
CA ASP A 55 -1.49 5.13 -5.09
C ASP A 55 -1.65 5.48 -6.58
N VAL A 56 -1.24 4.59 -7.47
CA VAL A 56 -1.45 4.74 -8.92
C VAL A 56 -2.94 4.86 -9.26
N GLN A 57 -3.81 4.06 -8.63
CA GLN A 57 -5.25 4.14 -8.89
C GLN A 57 -5.87 5.40 -8.28
N PHE A 58 -5.40 5.85 -7.12
CA PHE A 58 -5.83 7.12 -6.55
C PHE A 58 -5.43 8.31 -7.44
N LYS A 59 -4.20 8.34 -7.96
CA LYS A 59 -3.76 9.36 -8.92
C LYS A 59 -4.66 9.37 -10.15
N ARG A 60 -4.95 8.21 -10.72
CA ARG A 60 -5.86 8.12 -11.87
C ARG A 60 -7.26 8.65 -11.54
N ARG A 61 -7.81 8.36 -10.36
CA ARG A 61 -9.07 8.92 -9.90
C ARG A 61 -9.00 10.45 -9.80
N HIS A 62 -7.93 10.99 -9.21
CA HIS A 62 -7.74 12.43 -9.10
C HIS A 62 -7.66 13.14 -10.46
N ASP A 63 -7.12 12.49 -11.47
CA ASP A 63 -6.99 13.05 -12.84
C ASP A 63 -8.34 13.04 -13.59
N LEU A 64 -9.22 12.09 -13.28
CA LEU A 64 -10.57 12.03 -13.87
C LEU A 64 -11.52 13.09 -13.31
N VAL A 65 -11.38 13.47 -12.04
CA VAL A 65 -12.32 14.36 -11.35
C VAL A 65 -12.48 15.72 -12.01
N PRO A 66 -11.43 16.46 -12.43
CA PRO A 66 -11.60 17.77 -13.08
C PRO A 66 -12.43 17.68 -14.35
N ASN A 67 -12.17 16.69 -15.20
CA ASN A 67 -12.89 16.50 -16.45
C ASN A 67 -14.38 16.15 -16.19
N LEU A 68 -14.62 15.34 -15.14
CA LEU A 68 -15.98 14.99 -14.71
C LEU A 68 -16.73 16.22 -14.22
N VAL A 69 -16.12 17.04 -13.35
CA VAL A 69 -16.73 18.27 -12.82
C VAL A 69 -16.99 19.29 -13.93
N GLU A 70 -16.05 19.47 -14.87
CA GLU A 70 -16.23 20.37 -16.02
C GLU A 70 -17.39 19.94 -16.90
N THR A 71 -17.48 18.65 -17.20
CA THR A 71 -18.57 18.10 -18.03
C THR A 71 -19.93 18.21 -17.29
N ALA A 72 -19.95 17.93 -15.99
CA ALA A 72 -21.15 18.06 -15.18
C ALA A 72 -21.62 19.54 -15.06
N LYS A 73 -20.71 20.50 -14.94
CA LYS A 73 -21.02 21.93 -14.87
C LYS A 73 -21.81 22.43 -16.09
N ALA A 74 -21.55 21.88 -17.26
CA ALA A 74 -22.22 22.27 -18.49
C ALA A 74 -23.72 21.97 -18.49
N ALA A 75 -24.16 20.93 -17.77
CA ALA A 75 -25.56 20.50 -17.74
C ALA A 75 -26.24 20.69 -16.37
N ALA A 76 -25.49 20.73 -15.27
CA ALA A 76 -25.98 20.86 -13.91
C ALA A 76 -25.40 22.09 -13.20
N ALA A 77 -25.47 23.25 -13.86
CA ALA A 77 -24.91 24.50 -13.33
C ALA A 77 -25.57 24.95 -12.02
N SER A 78 -26.80 24.51 -11.70
CA SER A 78 -27.48 24.76 -10.42
C SER A 78 -26.84 24.02 -9.23
N GLU A 79 -26.10 22.93 -9.46
CA GLU A 79 -25.53 22.06 -8.42
C GLU A 79 -24.13 22.50 -7.99
N THR A 80 -23.95 23.82 -7.84
CA THR A 80 -22.63 24.42 -7.50
C THR A 80 -22.04 23.89 -6.21
N THR A 81 -22.86 23.62 -5.20
CA THR A 81 -22.42 23.08 -3.90
C THR A 81 -21.77 21.72 -4.03
N ILE A 82 -22.41 20.81 -4.77
CA ILE A 82 -21.91 19.43 -4.95
C ILE A 82 -20.64 19.42 -5.78
N LEU A 83 -20.61 20.16 -6.89
CA LEU A 83 -19.42 20.30 -7.73
C LEU A 83 -18.24 20.92 -6.97
N THR A 84 -18.52 21.90 -6.10
CA THR A 84 -17.51 22.50 -5.22
C THR A 84 -17.00 21.50 -4.18
N ASN A 85 -17.90 20.72 -3.56
CA ASN A 85 -17.52 19.68 -2.60
C ASN A 85 -16.62 18.63 -3.22
N VAL A 86 -16.92 18.17 -4.44
CA VAL A 86 -16.05 17.21 -5.17
C VAL A 86 -14.68 17.82 -5.44
N THR A 87 -14.63 19.08 -5.86
CA THR A 87 -13.37 19.79 -6.15
C THR A 87 -12.53 19.94 -4.88
N ASN A 88 -13.15 20.34 -3.77
CA ASN A 88 -12.48 20.51 -2.47
C ASN A 88 -11.99 19.17 -1.90
N ALA A 89 -12.82 18.13 -1.98
CA ALA A 89 -12.44 16.78 -1.54
C ALA A 89 -11.27 16.22 -2.37
N ARG A 90 -11.26 16.48 -3.69
CA ARG A 90 -10.11 16.16 -4.54
C ARG A 90 -8.85 16.90 -4.09
N ALA A 91 -8.94 18.21 -3.87
CA ALA A 91 -7.80 19.01 -3.42
C ALA A 91 -7.23 18.49 -2.09
N ALA A 92 -8.10 18.17 -1.12
CA ALA A 92 -7.71 17.58 0.15
C ALA A 92 -7.03 16.21 -0.05
N ALA A 93 -7.61 15.34 -0.86
CA ALA A 93 -7.04 14.00 -1.14
C ALA A 93 -5.70 14.07 -1.88
N THR A 94 -5.49 15.08 -2.73
CA THR A 94 -4.24 15.26 -3.49
C THR A 94 -3.14 15.93 -2.67
N SER A 95 -3.49 16.72 -1.64
CA SER A 95 -2.52 17.42 -0.80
C SER A 95 -1.73 16.49 0.13
N ILE A 96 -2.27 15.31 0.42
CA ILE A 96 -1.65 14.33 1.32
C ILE A 96 -0.87 13.33 0.47
N ASN A 97 0.46 13.45 0.48
CA ASN A 97 1.36 12.53 -0.19
C ASN A 97 1.95 11.58 0.85
N VAL A 98 1.57 10.30 0.78
CA VAL A 98 2.07 9.24 1.66
C VAL A 98 3.13 8.44 0.93
N ARG A 99 4.33 8.37 1.51
CA ARG A 99 5.42 7.52 1.03
C ARG A 99 5.37 6.16 1.72
N THR A 100 6.04 5.19 1.15
CA THR A 100 6.16 3.84 1.76
C THR A 100 6.71 3.89 3.19
N GLU A 101 7.55 4.87 3.49
CA GLU A 101 8.15 5.09 4.82
C GLU A 101 7.10 5.58 5.85
N ASP A 102 6.11 6.35 5.38
CA ASP A 102 5.06 6.94 6.21
C ASP A 102 3.94 5.93 6.54
N LEU A 103 3.94 4.75 5.91
CA LEU A 103 2.96 3.68 6.17
C LEU A 103 3.04 3.14 7.61
N SER A 104 4.16 3.34 8.27
CA SER A 104 4.35 2.98 9.68
C SER A 104 3.82 4.03 10.65
N ASP A 105 3.44 5.24 10.19
CA ASP A 105 2.81 6.28 11.02
C ASP A 105 1.28 6.20 10.91
N PRO A 106 0.58 5.71 11.96
CA PRO A 106 -0.87 5.55 11.94
C PRO A 106 -1.61 6.86 11.70
N ALA A 107 -1.09 7.98 12.23
CA ALA A 107 -1.75 9.29 12.13
C ALA A 107 -1.73 9.83 10.68
N THR A 108 -0.63 9.68 9.99
CA THR A 108 -0.49 10.08 8.59
C THR A 108 -1.33 9.20 7.68
N PHE A 109 -1.32 7.88 7.93
CA PHE A 109 -2.13 6.93 7.17
C PHE A 109 -3.64 7.16 7.36
N GLU A 110 -4.09 7.44 8.59
CA GLU A 110 -5.49 7.76 8.89
C GLU A 110 -5.95 9.04 8.18
N LYS A 111 -5.14 10.10 8.20
CA LYS A 111 -5.44 11.35 7.47
C LYS A 111 -5.59 11.09 5.97
N PHE A 112 -4.68 10.32 5.40
CA PHE A 112 -4.75 9.94 3.99
C PHE A 112 -6.03 9.17 3.69
N GLN A 113 -6.35 8.15 4.47
CA GLN A 113 -7.54 7.32 4.30
C GLN A 113 -8.82 8.15 4.42
N ASN A 114 -8.88 9.05 5.41
CA ASN A 114 -10.03 9.93 5.60
C ASN A 114 -10.25 10.87 4.41
N ALA A 115 -9.19 11.46 3.87
CA ALA A 115 -9.28 12.33 2.71
C ALA A 115 -9.73 11.57 1.45
N GLN A 116 -9.24 10.35 1.23
CA GLN A 116 -9.68 9.48 0.13
C GLN A 116 -11.14 9.06 0.28
N ASN A 117 -11.59 8.78 1.52
CA ASN A 117 -12.98 8.44 1.80
C ASN A 117 -13.91 9.64 1.58
N GLN A 118 -13.51 10.87 1.95
CA GLN A 118 -14.26 12.09 1.66
C GLN A 118 -14.47 12.30 0.16
N LEU A 119 -13.43 12.07 -0.65
CA LEU A 119 -13.56 12.13 -2.10
C LEU A 119 -14.51 11.07 -2.65
N THR A 120 -14.45 9.84 -2.13
CA THR A 120 -15.39 8.77 -2.51
C THR A 120 -16.83 9.15 -2.19
N GLN A 121 -17.10 9.73 -1.02
CA GLN A 121 -18.43 10.21 -0.63
C GLN A 121 -18.92 11.35 -1.53
N ALA A 122 -18.07 12.34 -1.81
CA ALA A 122 -18.41 13.45 -2.68
C ALA A 122 -18.73 12.99 -4.12
N LEU A 123 -17.98 12.05 -4.66
CA LEU A 123 -18.26 11.42 -5.96
C LEU A 123 -19.55 10.61 -5.95
N GLY A 124 -19.89 9.93 -4.85
CA GLY A 124 -21.16 9.24 -4.64
C GLY A 124 -22.34 10.22 -4.67
N GLN A 125 -22.22 11.36 -4.00
CA GLN A 125 -23.25 12.42 -4.03
C GLN A 125 -23.44 12.99 -5.45
N LEU A 126 -22.33 13.23 -6.17
CA LEU A 126 -22.41 13.67 -7.57
C LEU A 126 -23.15 12.67 -8.44
N ARG A 127 -22.88 11.36 -8.27
CA ARG A 127 -23.57 10.29 -9.00
C ARG A 127 -25.08 10.32 -8.76
N THR A 128 -25.51 10.46 -7.49
CA THR A 128 -26.93 10.53 -7.13
C THR A 128 -27.63 11.74 -7.77
N VAL A 129 -26.93 12.90 -7.77
CA VAL A 129 -27.50 14.10 -8.40
C VAL A 129 -27.64 13.97 -9.90
N VAL A 130 -26.66 13.36 -10.55
CA VAL A 130 -26.65 13.13 -12.00
C VAL A 130 -27.87 12.30 -12.45
N GLU A 131 -28.41 11.45 -11.59
CA GLU A 131 -29.63 10.67 -11.88
C GLU A 131 -30.84 11.59 -12.19
N ASN A 132 -30.83 12.82 -11.67
CA ASN A 132 -31.87 13.83 -11.92
C ASN A 132 -31.64 14.60 -13.23
N TYR A 133 -30.53 14.37 -13.95
CA TYR A 133 -30.16 15.09 -15.16
C TYR A 133 -29.99 14.14 -16.37
N PRO A 134 -31.08 13.68 -17.00
CA PRO A 134 -31.02 12.72 -18.13
C PRO A 134 -30.17 13.21 -19.29
N GLN A 135 -30.13 14.52 -19.51
CA GLN A 135 -29.32 15.17 -20.56
C GLN A 135 -27.82 14.97 -20.31
N LEU A 136 -27.38 14.92 -19.05
CA LEU A 136 -25.98 14.68 -18.69
C LEU A 136 -25.65 13.21 -18.86
N GLN A 137 -26.56 12.31 -18.47
CA GLN A 137 -26.38 10.87 -18.65
C GLN A 137 -26.27 10.47 -20.14
N SER A 138 -26.98 11.16 -21.03
CA SER A 138 -26.94 10.91 -22.47
C SER A 138 -25.67 11.42 -23.17
N GLN A 139 -24.85 12.24 -22.50
CA GLN A 139 -23.57 12.71 -23.05
C GLN A 139 -22.54 11.60 -23.03
N ALA A 140 -22.08 11.16 -24.19
CA ALA A 140 -21.12 10.08 -24.32
C ALA A 140 -19.83 10.34 -23.49
N ARG A 141 -19.32 11.58 -23.50
CA ARG A 141 -18.14 11.97 -22.73
C ARG A 141 -18.33 11.79 -21.22
N PHE A 142 -19.51 12.15 -20.69
CA PHE A 142 -19.81 11.98 -19.28
C PHE A 142 -19.94 10.50 -18.90
N ALA A 143 -20.64 9.72 -19.72
CA ALA A 143 -20.79 8.28 -19.55
C ALA A 143 -19.42 7.57 -19.54
N ASP A 144 -18.53 7.92 -20.45
CA ASP A 144 -17.17 7.38 -20.49
C ASP A 144 -16.35 7.71 -19.24
N LEU A 145 -16.44 8.95 -18.76
CA LEU A 145 -15.75 9.38 -17.53
C LEU A 145 -16.28 8.63 -16.30
N MET A 146 -17.60 8.46 -16.20
CA MET A 146 -18.21 7.69 -15.12
C MET A 146 -17.80 6.21 -15.17
N ALA A 147 -17.77 5.59 -16.35
CA ALA A 147 -17.32 4.21 -16.52
C ALA A 147 -15.85 4.05 -16.14
N GLN A 148 -14.98 5.02 -16.50
CA GLN A 148 -13.58 5.01 -16.11
C GLN A 148 -13.42 5.20 -14.59
N LEU A 149 -14.23 6.04 -13.95
CA LEU A 149 -14.25 6.24 -12.51
C LEU A 149 -14.66 4.95 -11.79
N GLU A 150 -15.75 4.29 -12.20
CA GLU A 150 -16.19 3.01 -11.65
C GLU A 150 -15.12 1.92 -11.81
N GLY A 151 -14.51 1.84 -12.97
CA GLY A 151 -13.40 0.92 -13.22
C GLY A 151 -12.20 1.20 -12.30
N THR A 152 -11.92 2.48 -12.01
CA THR A 152 -10.85 2.87 -11.09
C THR A 152 -11.20 2.54 -9.64
N GLU A 153 -12.45 2.78 -9.19
CA GLU A 153 -12.91 2.40 -7.84
C GLU A 153 -12.82 0.87 -7.63
N ASN A 154 -13.20 0.08 -8.61
CA ASN A 154 -13.06 -1.37 -8.55
C ASN A 154 -11.59 -1.81 -8.40
N ARG A 155 -10.68 -1.18 -9.16
CA ARG A 155 -9.23 -1.45 -9.05
C ARG A 155 -8.67 -1.01 -7.70
N ILE A 156 -9.15 0.11 -7.14
CA ILE A 156 -8.79 0.53 -5.78
C ILE A 156 -9.19 -0.53 -4.76
N ASN A 157 -10.39 -1.08 -4.86
CA ASN A 157 -10.86 -2.12 -3.95
C ASN A 157 -10.02 -3.40 -4.04
N VAL A 158 -9.69 -3.85 -5.25
CA VAL A 158 -8.79 -5.00 -5.47
C VAL A 158 -7.39 -4.73 -4.91
N ALA A 159 -6.85 -3.54 -5.17
CA ALA A 159 -5.53 -3.17 -4.66
C ALA A 159 -5.50 -3.06 -3.13
N ARG A 160 -6.59 -2.57 -2.49
CA ARG A 160 -6.74 -2.56 -1.03
C ARG A 160 -6.75 -3.97 -0.44
N THR A 161 -7.44 -4.91 -1.09
CA THR A 161 -7.45 -6.32 -0.65
C THR A 161 -6.03 -6.88 -0.66
N ARG A 162 -5.29 -6.70 -1.75
CA ARG A 162 -3.88 -7.15 -1.85
C ARG A 162 -2.98 -6.50 -0.80
N TYR A 163 -3.18 -5.21 -0.52
CA TYR A 163 -2.42 -4.52 0.53
C TYR A 163 -2.71 -5.14 1.91
N ASN A 164 -3.98 -5.40 2.23
CA ASN A 164 -4.35 -6.01 3.49
C ASN A 164 -3.79 -7.43 3.62
N GLU A 165 -3.80 -8.23 2.55
CA GLU A 165 -3.16 -9.54 2.50
C GLU A 165 -1.66 -9.44 2.78
N ALA A 166 -0.95 -8.54 2.11
CA ALA A 166 0.49 -8.33 2.33
C ALA A 166 0.81 -7.90 3.78
N VAL A 167 -0.03 -7.04 4.39
CA VAL A 167 0.11 -6.64 5.80
C VAL A 167 -0.15 -7.82 6.73
N GLN A 168 -1.15 -8.64 6.43
CA GLN A 168 -1.45 -9.84 7.22
C GLN A 168 -0.30 -10.84 7.17
N ASP A 169 0.26 -11.11 5.99
CA ASP A 169 1.40 -12.01 5.80
C ASP A 169 2.64 -11.53 6.56
N TYR A 170 2.90 -10.23 6.54
CA TYR A 170 3.96 -9.63 7.34
C TYR A 170 3.73 -9.86 8.83
N ASN A 171 2.54 -9.55 9.34
CA ASN A 171 2.21 -9.67 10.78
C ASN A 171 2.22 -11.13 11.27
N THR A 172 1.94 -12.10 10.40
CA THR A 172 2.00 -13.53 10.77
C THR A 172 3.43 -14.10 10.71
N THR A 173 4.36 -13.39 10.10
CA THR A 173 5.76 -13.81 9.96
C THR A 173 6.63 -13.31 11.13
N ILE A 174 6.19 -12.27 11.81
CA ILE A 174 6.84 -11.73 13.02
C ILE A 174 6.47 -12.54 14.24
#